data_b5fd63d51336abaa50e559084f2b9502
#
_entry.id   b5fd63d51336abaa50e559084f2b9502
#
_cell.length_a   1.000
_cell.length_b   1.000
_cell.length_c   1.000
_cell.angle_alpha   90.00
_cell.angle_beta   90.00
_cell.angle_gamma   90.00
#
_symmetry.space_group_name_H-M   'P 1'
#
loop_
_entity.id
_entity.type
_entity.pdbx_description
1 polymer ?
#
loop_
_entity_poly.entity_id
_entity_poly.type
_entity_poly.pdbx_seq_one_letter_code
_entity_poly.pdbx_strand_id
1 'polypeptide(L)'
;MKSENLSNILKKNSFKNIELDSIIESKHILKRSGGSFRQYLFSFYDQNNTEFALRSDLSIASVIKFISNKKQKKTKWSYSGEAYRKQNKNNKSPVIKQTGFEIFNSNSKAKDDFEIIKTSLEIFRRSKFKKCELNLSNMEIFHVLVNKLSDLPLRWREKIKRHYSREVYFEQLLKILSDNKDIDPKIVEQDKKLAEKLRKKDLNTTFSGRNIKDILERFDLKNYRDPRNLSNKKSVKIIKDFLKISCSIEKAPKILNNFFKKNNLNIFISPDYFPIKKNNIKNTKITFNTNINRTVSYYTGMTFNIQIKLNSKKVVFLSGGRFDNLIKDLGNKKSLNAVGAAINRSIL
;
A
#
# COMPACT_ATOMS: atom_id res chain seq x y z
N MET A 1 4.28 22.21 18.24
CA MET A 1 4.12 23.20 17.13
C MET A 1 2.66 23.61 17.10
N LYS A 2 2.34 24.92 17.11
CA LYS A 2 0.95 25.38 16.98
C LYS A 2 0.43 25.01 15.57
N SER A 3 -0.86 24.75 15.43
CA SER A 3 -1.49 24.39 14.14
C SER A 3 -1.27 25.47 13.06
N GLU A 4 -1.21 26.73 13.46
CA GLU A 4 -0.93 27.88 12.62
C GLU A 4 0.45 27.81 11.93
N ASN A 5 1.49 27.37 12.64
CA ASN A 5 2.82 27.18 12.07
C ASN A 5 2.84 26.08 10.98
N LEU A 6 2.05 25.01 11.15
CA LEU A 6 1.95 23.93 10.18
C LEU A 6 1.26 24.42 8.89
N SER A 7 0.16 25.14 9.03
CA SER A 7 -0.56 25.73 7.88
C SER A 7 0.33 26.70 7.09
N ASN A 8 1.12 27.53 7.78
CA ASN A 8 2.04 28.48 7.14
C ASN A 8 3.16 27.76 6.35
N ILE A 9 3.72 26.65 6.88
CA ILE A 9 4.71 25.86 6.15
C ILE A 9 4.09 25.28 4.86
N LEU A 10 2.89 24.71 4.95
CA LEU A 10 2.21 24.12 3.80
C LEU A 10 1.85 25.17 2.76
N LYS A 11 1.34 26.34 3.17
CA LYS A 11 1.06 27.47 2.29
C LYS A 11 2.32 27.98 1.58
N LYS A 12 3.45 28.12 2.30
CA LYS A 12 4.76 28.48 1.72
C LYS A 12 5.23 27.49 0.64
N ASN A 13 4.94 26.22 0.81
CA ASN A 13 5.23 25.16 -0.17
C ASN A 13 4.11 25.02 -1.24
N SER A 14 3.24 26.04 -1.38
CA SER A 14 2.18 26.14 -2.39
C SER A 14 1.07 25.07 -2.25
N PHE A 15 0.87 24.52 -1.07
CA PHE A 15 -0.29 23.66 -0.79
C PHE A 15 -1.50 24.53 -0.46
N LYS A 16 -2.57 24.38 -1.25
CA LYS A 16 -3.85 25.05 -1.02
C LYS A 16 -4.61 24.29 0.07
N ASN A 17 -5.01 24.95 1.13
CA ASN A 17 -5.86 24.34 2.16
C ASN A 17 -7.26 24.12 1.62
N ILE A 18 -7.80 22.91 1.86
CA ILE A 18 -9.14 22.50 1.48
C ILE A 18 -9.85 21.84 2.66
N GLU A 19 -11.16 21.88 2.62
CA GLU A 19 -12.01 21.09 3.52
C GLU A 19 -12.38 19.76 2.88
N LEU A 20 -12.49 18.72 3.69
CA LEU A 20 -12.85 17.36 3.27
C LEU A 20 -14.11 16.91 4.00
N ASP A 21 -14.99 16.24 3.28
CA ASP A 21 -16.21 15.68 3.84
C ASP A 21 -15.89 14.64 4.91
N SER A 22 -16.59 14.72 6.04
CA SER A 22 -16.43 13.77 7.15
C SER A 22 -17.20 12.47 6.94
N ILE A 23 -18.25 12.53 6.13
CA ILE A 23 -19.12 11.42 5.77
C ILE A 23 -18.90 11.09 4.32
N ILE A 24 -18.62 9.83 4.01
CA ILE A 24 -18.40 9.32 2.66
C ILE A 24 -19.11 7.98 2.49
N GLU A 25 -19.49 7.62 1.27
CA GLU A 25 -20.08 6.32 1.03
C GLU A 25 -19.12 5.19 1.39
N SER A 26 -19.58 4.22 2.18
CA SER A 26 -18.79 3.07 2.65
C SER A 26 -18.15 2.27 1.52
N LYS A 27 -18.80 2.22 0.34
CA LYS A 27 -18.28 1.52 -0.84
C LYS A 27 -16.88 1.99 -1.25
N HIS A 28 -16.56 3.28 -1.11
CA HIS A 28 -15.24 3.82 -1.46
C HIS A 28 -14.15 3.31 -0.52
N ILE A 29 -14.44 3.21 0.78
CA ILE A 29 -13.51 2.68 1.77
C ILE A 29 -13.35 1.16 1.57
N LEU A 30 -14.45 0.43 1.43
CA LEU A 30 -14.47 -1.02 1.36
C LEU A 30 -13.88 -1.56 0.06
N LYS A 31 -14.10 -0.87 -1.07
CA LYS A 31 -13.51 -1.22 -2.36
C LYS A 31 -11.99 -1.31 -2.26
N ARG A 32 -11.38 -0.46 -1.47
CA ARG A 32 -9.93 -0.42 -1.30
C ARG A 32 -9.41 -1.28 -0.14
N SER A 33 -10.05 -1.18 1.02
CA SER A 33 -9.59 -1.85 2.25
C SER A 33 -10.11 -3.28 2.38
N GLY A 34 -11.09 -3.66 1.54
CA GLY A 34 -11.74 -4.97 1.57
C GLY A 34 -12.85 -5.07 2.61
N GLY A 35 -13.74 -6.04 2.43
CA GLY A 35 -14.92 -6.22 3.28
C GLY A 35 -14.61 -6.42 4.78
N SER A 36 -13.48 -7.05 5.10
CA SER A 36 -13.04 -7.22 6.49
C SER A 36 -12.74 -5.92 7.23
N PHE A 37 -12.53 -4.81 6.50
CA PHE A 37 -12.31 -3.50 7.11
C PHE A 37 -13.58 -2.90 7.70
N ARG A 38 -14.77 -3.41 7.32
CA ARG A 38 -16.07 -2.96 7.82
C ARG A 38 -16.15 -2.95 9.35
N GLN A 39 -15.55 -3.92 10.02
CA GLN A 39 -15.51 -3.98 11.49
C GLN A 39 -14.87 -2.74 12.16
N TYR A 40 -14.04 -2.00 11.43
CA TYR A 40 -13.38 -0.79 11.92
C TYR A 40 -14.11 0.49 11.57
N LEU A 41 -15.20 0.43 10.78
CA LEU A 41 -15.95 1.61 10.34
C LEU A 41 -17.06 1.97 11.33
N PHE A 42 -17.32 3.27 11.43
CA PHE A 42 -18.56 3.81 11.96
C PHE A 42 -19.46 4.09 10.77
N SER A 43 -20.37 3.16 10.46
CA SER A 43 -21.26 3.25 9.31
C SER A 43 -22.73 3.33 9.71
N PHE A 44 -23.53 3.92 8.84
CA PHE A 44 -24.98 4.12 8.98
C PHE A 44 -25.60 4.18 7.58
N TYR A 45 -26.93 4.08 7.52
CA TYR A 45 -27.69 4.12 6.28
C TYR A 45 -28.50 5.41 6.21
N ASP A 46 -28.64 5.98 5.01
CA ASP A 46 -29.57 7.06 4.74
C ASP A 46 -30.98 6.53 4.42
N GLN A 47 -31.90 7.44 4.11
CA GLN A 47 -33.31 7.10 3.77
C GLN A 47 -33.42 6.27 2.47
N ASN A 48 -32.40 6.29 1.62
CA ASN A 48 -32.34 5.54 0.36
C ASN A 48 -31.59 4.21 0.48
N ASN A 49 -31.32 3.73 1.71
CA ASN A 49 -30.53 2.54 1.99
C ASN A 49 -29.07 2.62 1.45
N THR A 50 -28.54 3.81 1.23
CA THR A 50 -27.13 4.00 0.90
C THR A 50 -26.29 3.95 2.16
N GLU A 51 -25.29 3.06 2.20
CA GLU A 51 -24.39 2.98 3.35
C GLU A 51 -23.33 4.05 3.30
N PHE A 52 -23.33 4.90 4.32
CA PHE A 52 -22.30 5.90 4.59
C PHE A 52 -21.43 5.48 5.78
N ALA A 53 -20.24 6.07 5.86
CA ALA A 53 -19.38 5.94 7.03
C ALA A 53 -18.68 7.25 7.34
N LEU A 54 -18.32 7.43 8.60
CA LEU A 54 -17.33 8.43 8.97
C LEU A 54 -15.99 8.06 8.31
N ARG A 55 -15.34 9.02 7.67
CA ARG A 55 -14.07 8.79 6.96
C ARG A 55 -13.03 8.14 7.86
N SER A 56 -12.54 6.98 7.47
CA SER A 56 -11.48 6.27 8.20
C SER A 56 -10.08 6.74 7.83
N ASP A 57 -9.96 7.53 6.77
CA ASP A 57 -8.72 8.01 6.17
C ASP A 57 -8.99 9.32 5.41
N LEU A 58 -8.12 10.31 5.60
CA LEU A 58 -8.30 11.60 4.94
C LEU A 58 -7.87 11.56 3.47
N SER A 59 -6.89 10.72 3.11
CA SER A 59 -6.44 10.58 1.72
C SER A 59 -7.55 10.03 0.81
N ILE A 60 -8.37 9.09 1.29
CA ILE A 60 -9.53 8.59 0.54
C ILE A 60 -10.53 9.74 0.27
N ALA A 61 -10.85 10.53 1.30
CA ALA A 61 -11.75 11.67 1.14
C ALA A 61 -11.17 12.74 0.19
N SER A 62 -9.85 12.99 0.26
CA SER A 62 -9.14 13.91 -0.63
C SER A 62 -9.19 13.44 -2.10
N VAL A 63 -8.96 12.14 -2.34
CA VAL A 63 -9.06 11.57 -3.69
C VAL A 63 -10.48 11.64 -4.24
N ILE A 64 -11.51 11.36 -3.43
CA ILE A 64 -12.91 11.50 -3.85
C ILE A 64 -13.18 12.94 -4.29
N LYS A 65 -12.74 13.92 -3.49
CA LYS A 65 -12.87 15.35 -3.82
C LYS A 65 -12.08 15.72 -5.08
N PHE A 66 -10.90 15.12 -5.29
CA PHE A 66 -10.11 15.34 -6.50
C PHE A 66 -10.82 14.78 -7.75
N ILE A 67 -11.42 13.60 -7.67
CA ILE A 67 -12.17 12.97 -8.78
C ILE A 67 -13.40 13.79 -9.14
N SER A 68 -14.11 14.36 -8.18
CA SER A 68 -15.29 15.21 -8.43
C SER A 68 -14.93 16.52 -9.14
N ASN A 69 -13.66 16.92 -9.12
CA ASN A 69 -13.20 18.11 -9.82
C ASN A 69 -13.03 17.84 -11.33
N LYS A 70 -13.92 18.40 -12.16
CA LYS A 70 -13.94 18.19 -13.62
C LYS A 70 -12.61 18.48 -14.33
N LYS A 71 -11.81 19.40 -13.82
CA LYS A 71 -10.56 19.83 -14.51
C LYS A 71 -9.33 18.98 -14.19
N GLN A 72 -9.33 18.18 -13.13
CA GLN A 72 -8.23 17.28 -12.70
C GLN A 72 -6.80 17.74 -13.08
N LYS A 73 -6.51 19.03 -12.98
CA LYS A 73 -5.17 19.57 -13.25
C LYS A 73 -4.19 19.21 -12.14
N LYS A 74 -2.89 19.42 -12.36
CA LYS A 74 -1.87 19.35 -11.30
C LYS A 74 -2.33 20.19 -10.10
N THR A 75 -2.40 19.54 -8.95
CA THR A 75 -2.98 20.14 -7.75
C THR A 75 -2.16 19.77 -6.53
N LYS A 76 -1.92 20.74 -5.66
CA LYS A 76 -1.32 20.57 -4.36
C LYS A 76 -2.32 20.98 -3.30
N TRP A 77 -2.78 20.01 -2.52
CA TRP A 77 -3.74 20.25 -1.45
C TRP A 77 -3.16 19.92 -0.09
N SER A 78 -3.57 20.71 0.89
CA SER A 78 -3.42 20.38 2.31
C SER A 78 -4.78 20.41 2.98
N TYR A 79 -4.92 19.66 4.04
CA TYR A 79 -6.15 19.55 4.80
C TYR A 79 -5.86 19.14 6.24
N SER A 80 -6.73 19.53 7.15
CA SER A 80 -6.71 19.07 8.54
C SER A 80 -8.07 18.53 8.93
N GLY A 81 -8.09 17.49 9.72
CA GLY A 81 -9.35 16.88 10.14
C GLY A 81 -9.15 15.65 11.00
N GLU A 82 -10.24 14.93 11.21
CA GLU A 82 -10.30 13.74 12.01
C GLU A 82 -10.59 12.52 11.12
N ALA A 83 -9.88 11.43 11.36
CA ALA A 83 -10.17 10.10 10.84
C ALA A 83 -10.76 9.27 11.97
N TYR A 84 -11.73 8.43 11.64
CA TYR A 84 -12.53 7.68 12.62
C TYR A 84 -12.35 6.18 12.40
N ARG A 85 -11.80 5.47 13.40
CA ARG A 85 -11.60 4.02 13.33
C ARG A 85 -11.90 3.38 14.66
N LYS A 86 -12.74 2.35 14.68
CA LYS A 86 -12.87 1.49 15.85
C LYS A 86 -11.51 0.86 16.16
N GLN A 87 -11.10 0.92 17.41
CA GLN A 87 -9.80 0.39 17.87
C GLN A 87 -10.02 -0.93 18.60
N ASN A 88 -9.17 -1.91 18.34
CA ASN A 88 -9.23 -3.22 19.01
C ASN A 88 -8.75 -3.18 20.47
N LYS A 89 -8.19 -2.07 20.93
CA LYS A 89 -7.70 -1.90 22.30
C LYS A 89 -8.50 -0.82 23.00
N ASN A 90 -9.08 -1.16 24.15
CA ASN A 90 -10.01 -0.33 24.93
C ASN A 90 -9.49 1.07 25.33
N ASN A 91 -8.18 1.32 25.25
CA ASN A 91 -7.56 2.59 25.68
C ASN A 91 -7.12 3.51 24.55
N LYS A 92 -7.50 3.25 23.29
CA LYS A 92 -7.17 4.12 22.17
C LYS A 92 -8.39 4.88 21.68
N SER A 93 -8.26 6.20 21.57
CA SER A 93 -9.30 7.02 20.96
C SER A 93 -9.64 6.53 19.54
N PRO A 94 -10.93 6.40 19.21
CA PRO A 94 -11.35 6.10 17.85
C PRO A 94 -11.14 7.28 16.91
N VAL A 95 -10.85 8.47 17.44
CA VAL A 95 -10.63 9.71 16.69
C VAL A 95 -9.14 9.98 16.54
N ILE A 96 -8.67 10.10 15.32
CA ILE A 96 -7.27 10.37 14.98
C ILE A 96 -7.19 11.72 14.29
N LYS A 97 -6.64 12.73 14.98
CA LYS A 97 -6.43 14.08 14.42
C LYS A 97 -5.23 14.07 13.48
N GLN A 98 -5.44 14.46 12.24
CA GLN A 98 -4.41 14.44 11.20
C GLN A 98 -4.37 15.76 10.43
N THR A 99 -3.19 16.09 9.92
CA THR A 99 -3.00 17.06 8.83
C THR A 99 -2.28 16.34 7.70
N GLY A 100 -2.87 16.36 6.53
CA GLY A 100 -2.30 15.77 5.32
C GLY A 100 -1.98 16.83 4.27
N PHE A 101 -1.11 16.46 3.34
CA PHE A 101 -0.77 17.24 2.17
C PHE A 101 -0.40 16.31 1.02
N GLU A 102 -0.90 16.62 -0.17
CA GLU A 102 -0.87 15.73 -1.33
C GLU A 102 -0.66 16.50 -2.63
N ILE A 103 0.01 15.83 -3.58
CA ILE A 103 0.21 16.32 -4.94
C ILE A 103 -0.48 15.33 -5.87
N PHE A 104 -1.37 15.86 -6.72
CA PHE A 104 -2.14 15.10 -7.69
C PHE A 104 -1.78 15.51 -9.12
N ASN A 105 -1.81 14.52 -10.02
CA ASN A 105 -1.71 14.67 -11.47
C ASN A 105 -0.54 15.53 -11.94
N SER A 106 0.65 15.25 -11.41
CA SER A 106 1.89 15.87 -11.87
C SER A 106 2.57 15.02 -12.94
N ASN A 107 3.40 15.65 -13.75
CA ASN A 107 4.15 15.01 -14.83
C ASN A 107 5.50 14.41 -14.37
N SER A 108 5.91 14.61 -13.13
CA SER A 108 7.21 14.17 -12.64
C SER A 108 7.13 13.48 -11.26
N LYS A 109 7.07 12.15 -11.29
CA LYS A 109 6.99 11.33 -10.07
C LYS A 109 8.14 11.60 -9.10
N ALA A 110 9.39 11.59 -9.59
CA ALA A 110 10.56 11.76 -8.74
C ALA A 110 10.63 13.15 -8.08
N LYS A 111 10.23 14.21 -8.81
CA LYS A 111 10.18 15.56 -8.26
C LYS A 111 9.11 15.69 -7.16
N ASP A 112 7.94 15.09 -7.38
CA ASP A 112 6.86 15.13 -6.41
C ASP A 112 7.20 14.33 -5.15
N ASP A 113 7.79 13.13 -5.31
CA ASP A 113 8.24 12.31 -4.20
C ASP A 113 9.26 13.07 -3.35
N PHE A 114 10.24 13.72 -4.00
CA PHE A 114 11.22 14.55 -3.31
C PHE A 114 10.56 15.75 -2.61
N GLU A 115 9.60 16.41 -3.26
CA GLU A 115 8.91 17.56 -2.69
C GLU A 115 8.12 17.22 -1.44
N ILE A 116 7.38 16.09 -1.45
CA ILE A 116 6.64 15.61 -0.27
C ILE A 116 7.60 15.30 0.88
N ILE A 117 8.71 14.62 0.62
CA ILE A 117 9.69 14.30 1.65
C ILE A 117 10.36 15.58 2.17
N LYS A 118 10.74 16.52 1.30
CA LYS A 118 11.35 17.80 1.67
C LYS A 118 10.42 18.61 2.58
N THR A 119 9.14 18.73 2.20
CA THR A 119 8.11 19.42 3.00
C THR A 119 7.93 18.72 4.36
N SER A 120 7.92 17.38 4.38
CA SER A 120 7.83 16.59 5.62
C SER A 120 8.99 16.87 6.58
N LEU A 121 10.20 16.97 6.04
CA LEU A 121 11.39 17.30 6.83
C LEU A 121 11.41 18.77 7.28
N GLU A 122 10.87 19.68 6.49
CA GLU A 122 10.70 21.09 6.91
C GLU A 122 9.72 21.18 8.09
N ILE A 123 8.60 20.45 8.04
CA ILE A 123 7.63 20.34 9.14
C ILE A 123 8.33 19.79 10.39
N PHE A 124 9.10 18.71 10.25
CA PHE A 124 9.85 18.13 11.36
C PHE A 124 10.81 19.14 11.97
N ARG A 125 11.64 19.86 11.17
CA ARG A 125 12.61 20.86 11.66
C ARG A 125 11.98 22.00 12.44
N ARG A 126 10.73 22.34 12.16
CA ARG A 126 9.94 23.36 12.88
C ARG A 126 9.24 22.81 14.10
N SER A 127 9.31 21.50 14.34
CA SER A 127 8.75 20.87 15.54
C SER A 127 9.67 21.04 16.74
N LYS A 128 9.20 20.60 17.91
CA LYS A 128 10.01 20.59 19.14
C LYS A 128 11.12 19.51 19.17
N PHE A 129 11.11 18.60 18.19
CA PHE A 129 12.04 17.47 18.15
C PHE A 129 13.32 17.84 17.38
N LYS A 130 14.48 17.38 17.89
CA LYS A 130 15.79 17.73 17.32
C LYS A 130 16.39 16.67 16.42
N LYS A 131 16.01 15.40 16.60
CA LYS A 131 16.57 14.25 15.84
C LYS A 131 15.47 13.36 15.33
N CYS A 132 15.62 12.87 14.11
CA CYS A 132 14.71 11.88 13.52
C CYS A 132 15.45 10.82 12.70
N GLU A 133 14.73 9.73 12.45
CA GLU A 133 15.10 8.73 11.44
C GLU A 133 14.09 8.82 10.29
N LEU A 134 14.57 9.08 9.09
CA LEU A 134 13.80 8.99 7.86
C LEU A 134 13.97 7.57 7.29
N ASN A 135 12.93 6.78 7.33
CA ASN A 135 12.92 5.46 6.73
C ASN A 135 12.19 5.53 5.39
N LEU A 136 12.82 5.01 4.35
CA LEU A 136 12.31 4.94 2.99
C LEU A 136 12.08 3.48 2.58
N SER A 137 11.08 3.26 1.76
CA SER A 137 10.83 2.00 1.06
C SER A 137 10.28 2.28 -0.34
N ASN A 138 10.18 1.24 -1.15
CA ASN A 138 9.50 1.33 -2.44
C ASN A 138 8.74 0.04 -2.74
N MET A 139 7.42 0.14 -2.81
CA MET A 139 6.51 -0.97 -3.07
C MET A 139 6.71 -1.56 -4.47
N GLU A 140 7.13 -0.74 -5.44
CA GLU A 140 7.38 -1.19 -6.79
C GLU A 140 8.50 -2.26 -6.83
N ILE A 141 9.55 -2.10 -6.01
CA ILE A 141 10.64 -3.09 -5.91
C ILE A 141 10.10 -4.44 -5.43
N PHE A 142 9.21 -4.44 -4.45
CA PHE A 142 8.55 -5.67 -3.98
C PHE A 142 7.66 -6.29 -5.08
N HIS A 143 6.91 -5.48 -5.82
CA HIS A 143 6.09 -5.98 -6.92
C HIS A 143 6.93 -6.58 -8.05
N VAL A 144 8.04 -5.93 -8.42
CA VAL A 144 9.00 -6.45 -9.40
C VAL A 144 9.60 -7.78 -8.94
N LEU A 145 10.05 -7.86 -7.67
CA LEU A 145 10.53 -9.12 -7.08
C LEU A 145 9.50 -10.24 -7.23
N VAL A 146 8.27 -10.03 -6.75
CA VAL A 146 7.23 -11.07 -6.78
C VAL A 146 6.89 -11.49 -8.22
N ASN A 147 6.87 -10.55 -9.16
CA ASN A 147 6.63 -10.86 -10.57
C ASN A 147 7.73 -11.72 -11.21
N LYS A 148 8.98 -11.60 -10.75
CA LYS A 148 10.13 -12.38 -11.23
C LYS A 148 10.26 -13.76 -10.58
N LEU A 149 9.48 -14.07 -9.56
CA LEU A 149 9.41 -15.41 -8.97
C LEU A 149 8.59 -16.33 -9.89
N SER A 150 9.21 -16.81 -10.98
CA SER A 150 8.56 -17.63 -12.02
C SER A 150 8.00 -18.96 -11.49
N ASP A 151 8.61 -19.50 -10.43
CA ASP A 151 8.15 -20.73 -9.78
C ASP A 151 6.77 -20.59 -9.12
N LEU A 152 6.34 -19.34 -8.84
CA LEU A 152 5.01 -19.06 -8.31
C LEU A 152 4.02 -18.81 -9.45
N PRO A 153 2.87 -19.51 -9.51
CA PRO A 153 1.81 -19.20 -10.45
C PRO A 153 1.31 -17.75 -10.32
N LEU A 154 0.83 -17.18 -11.43
CA LEU A 154 0.37 -15.79 -11.49
C LEU A 154 -0.65 -15.48 -10.38
N ARG A 155 -1.63 -16.38 -10.14
CA ARG A 155 -2.64 -16.19 -9.10
C ARG A 155 -2.03 -16.02 -7.69
N TRP A 156 -0.93 -16.72 -7.40
CA TRP A 156 -0.25 -16.62 -6.11
C TRP A 156 0.58 -15.34 -6.01
N ARG A 157 1.24 -14.95 -7.10
CA ARG A 157 1.94 -13.66 -7.17
C ARG A 157 0.98 -12.50 -6.90
N GLU A 158 -0.20 -12.51 -7.53
CA GLU A 158 -1.24 -11.49 -7.29
C GLU A 158 -1.79 -11.55 -5.85
N LYS A 159 -2.00 -12.75 -5.30
CA LYS A 159 -2.44 -12.93 -3.92
C LYS A 159 -1.42 -12.39 -2.91
N ILE A 160 -0.13 -12.67 -3.12
CA ILE A 160 0.98 -12.16 -2.30
C ILE A 160 1.01 -10.63 -2.34
N LYS A 161 0.96 -10.01 -3.52
CA LYS A 161 0.95 -8.55 -3.66
C LYS A 161 -0.27 -7.92 -3.00
N ARG A 162 -1.46 -8.48 -3.21
CA ARG A 162 -2.72 -8.00 -2.64
C ARG A 162 -2.72 -8.01 -1.11
N HIS A 163 -2.14 -9.03 -0.51
CA HIS A 163 -2.19 -9.23 0.94
C HIS A 163 -0.94 -8.77 1.68
N TYR A 164 0.00 -8.16 0.98
CA TYR A 164 1.24 -7.65 1.57
C TYR A 164 1.00 -6.71 2.77
N SER A 165 -0.02 -5.89 2.71
CA SER A 165 -0.37 -4.95 3.79
C SER A 165 -1.02 -5.58 5.03
N ARG A 166 -1.44 -6.86 4.94
CA ARG A 166 -2.11 -7.59 6.03
C ARG A 166 -1.11 -8.53 6.69
N GLU A 167 -0.28 -8.01 7.59
CA GLU A 167 0.91 -8.69 8.10
C GLU A 167 0.64 -10.12 8.59
N VAL A 168 -0.34 -10.32 9.49
CA VAL A 168 -0.68 -11.64 10.02
C VAL A 168 -1.13 -12.60 8.92
N TYR A 169 -2.03 -12.14 8.05
CA TYR A 169 -2.52 -12.95 6.93
C TYR A 169 -1.42 -13.25 5.90
N PHE A 170 -0.55 -12.28 5.65
CA PHE A 170 0.58 -12.44 4.73
C PHE A 170 1.56 -13.51 5.22
N GLU A 171 1.91 -13.50 6.51
CA GLU A 171 2.77 -14.53 7.10
C GLU A 171 2.11 -15.93 7.06
N GLN A 172 0.80 -16.02 7.33
CA GLN A 172 0.05 -17.26 7.16
C GLN A 172 0.07 -17.74 5.70
N LEU A 173 -0.11 -16.81 4.74
CA LEU A 173 -0.05 -17.13 3.32
C LEU A 173 1.32 -17.68 2.91
N LEU A 174 2.41 -17.08 3.38
CA LEU A 174 3.76 -17.57 3.13
C LEU A 174 4.01 -18.94 3.77
N LYS A 175 3.42 -19.20 4.95
CA LYS A 175 3.50 -20.50 5.60
C LYS A 175 2.77 -21.57 4.80
N ILE A 176 1.54 -21.30 4.35
CA ILE A 176 0.76 -22.21 3.49
C ILE A 176 1.55 -22.58 2.24
N LEU A 177 2.18 -21.58 1.58
CA LEU A 177 3.02 -21.78 0.40
C LEU A 177 4.27 -22.62 0.70
N SER A 178 4.90 -22.42 1.85
CA SER A 178 6.08 -23.18 2.27
C SER A 178 5.78 -24.63 2.58
N ASP A 179 4.63 -24.88 3.21
CA ASP A 179 4.29 -26.20 3.77
C ASP A 179 3.51 -27.08 2.78
N ASN A 180 3.13 -26.54 1.62
CA ASN A 180 2.29 -27.21 0.61
C ASN A 180 0.95 -27.75 1.18
N LYS A 181 0.43 -27.15 2.24
CA LYS A 181 -0.77 -27.60 2.97
C LYS A 181 -2.09 -27.00 2.48
N ASP A 182 -2.12 -26.44 1.29
CA ASP A 182 -3.22 -25.54 0.89
C ASP A 182 -4.53 -26.26 0.53
N ILE A 183 -4.55 -27.60 0.30
CA ILE A 183 -5.80 -28.26 -0.12
C ILE A 183 -5.84 -29.73 0.30
N ASP A 184 -7.04 -30.13 0.73
CA ASP A 184 -7.42 -31.52 0.92
C ASP A 184 -7.25 -32.29 -0.41
N PRO A 185 -6.47 -33.40 -0.44
CA PRO A 185 -6.30 -34.26 -1.62
C PRO A 185 -7.63 -34.72 -2.25
N LYS A 186 -8.68 -34.91 -1.44
CA LYS A 186 -10.02 -35.30 -1.91
C LYS A 186 -10.66 -34.23 -2.80
N ILE A 187 -10.47 -32.94 -2.46
CA ILE A 187 -10.98 -31.83 -3.27
C ILE A 187 -10.24 -31.77 -4.61
N VAL A 188 -8.93 -32.04 -4.62
CA VAL A 188 -8.13 -32.07 -5.86
C VAL A 188 -8.62 -33.17 -6.78
N GLU A 189 -8.91 -34.35 -6.24
CA GLU A 189 -9.42 -35.48 -7.02
C GLU A 189 -10.82 -35.20 -7.57
N GLN A 190 -11.70 -34.61 -6.77
CA GLN A 190 -13.02 -34.17 -7.21
C GLN A 190 -12.94 -33.13 -8.32
N ASP A 191 -12.06 -32.12 -8.20
CA ASP A 191 -11.80 -31.09 -9.22
C ASP A 191 -11.33 -31.73 -10.54
N LYS A 192 -10.41 -32.73 -10.48
CA LYS A 192 -9.94 -33.47 -11.67
C LYS A 192 -11.08 -34.23 -12.36
N LYS A 193 -11.86 -35.01 -11.60
CA LYS A 193 -13.01 -35.74 -12.10
C LYS A 193 -14.04 -34.82 -12.74
N LEU A 194 -14.30 -33.63 -12.14
CA LEU A 194 -15.20 -32.64 -12.70
C LEU A 194 -14.66 -32.04 -13.99
N ALA A 195 -13.37 -31.68 -14.04
CA ALA A 195 -12.73 -31.16 -15.24
C ALA A 195 -12.78 -32.16 -16.39
N GLU A 196 -12.54 -33.45 -16.15
CA GLU A 196 -12.67 -34.52 -17.16
C GLU A 196 -14.10 -34.67 -17.70
N LYS A 197 -15.11 -34.58 -16.82
CA LYS A 197 -16.52 -34.56 -17.24
C LYS A 197 -16.87 -33.35 -18.11
N LEU A 198 -16.36 -32.17 -17.74
CA LEU A 198 -16.64 -30.94 -18.46
C LEU A 198 -15.94 -30.88 -19.84
N ARG A 199 -14.75 -31.48 -19.99
CA ARG A 199 -14.04 -31.58 -21.27
C ARG A 199 -14.78 -32.41 -22.32
N LYS A 200 -15.69 -33.30 -21.88
CA LYS A 200 -16.55 -34.10 -22.78
C LYS A 200 -17.80 -33.35 -23.25
N LYS A 201 -18.05 -32.14 -22.74
CA LYS A 201 -19.20 -31.29 -23.11
C LYS A 201 -18.80 -30.22 -24.11
N ASP A 202 -19.80 -29.66 -24.82
CA ASP A 202 -19.56 -28.50 -25.69
C ASP A 202 -19.06 -27.32 -24.86
N LEU A 203 -17.88 -26.78 -25.25
CA LEU A 203 -17.19 -25.69 -24.57
C LEU A 203 -17.98 -24.38 -24.57
N ASN A 204 -18.94 -24.23 -25.48
CA ASN A 204 -19.78 -23.03 -25.59
C ASN A 204 -21.00 -23.06 -24.66
N THR A 205 -21.22 -24.15 -23.94
CA THR A 205 -22.34 -24.26 -22.98
C THR A 205 -21.94 -23.72 -21.61
N THR A 206 -22.96 -23.43 -20.79
CA THR A 206 -22.75 -22.96 -19.42
C THR A 206 -22.94 -24.08 -18.41
N PHE A 207 -22.15 -24.09 -17.35
CA PHE A 207 -22.30 -24.95 -16.19
C PHE A 207 -22.36 -24.10 -14.92
N SER A 208 -23.45 -24.21 -14.16
CA SER A 208 -23.70 -23.36 -12.98
C SER A 208 -23.54 -21.87 -13.24
N GLY A 209 -24.07 -21.39 -14.38
CA GLY A 209 -24.04 -19.98 -14.77
C GLY A 209 -22.68 -19.45 -15.26
N ARG A 210 -21.70 -20.34 -15.51
CA ARG A 210 -20.37 -19.97 -16.05
C ARG A 210 -20.08 -20.75 -17.33
N ASN A 211 -19.36 -20.11 -18.25
CA ASN A 211 -18.90 -20.77 -19.46
C ASN A 211 -17.96 -21.94 -19.12
N ILE A 212 -18.17 -23.11 -19.72
CA ILE A 212 -17.34 -24.31 -19.49
C ILE A 212 -15.88 -24.03 -19.85
N LYS A 213 -15.61 -23.27 -20.91
CA LYS A 213 -14.26 -22.87 -21.30
C LYS A 213 -13.54 -22.13 -20.17
N ASP A 214 -14.19 -21.13 -19.55
CA ASP A 214 -13.62 -20.36 -18.43
C ASP A 214 -13.38 -21.24 -17.19
N ILE A 215 -14.23 -22.23 -16.98
CA ILE A 215 -14.08 -23.20 -15.87
C ILE A 215 -12.87 -24.07 -16.12
N LEU A 216 -12.73 -24.62 -17.32
CA LEU A 216 -11.60 -25.48 -17.69
C LEU A 216 -10.26 -24.73 -17.68
N GLU A 217 -10.21 -23.52 -18.22
CA GLU A 217 -9.02 -22.66 -18.13
C GLU A 217 -8.58 -22.45 -16.66
N ARG A 218 -9.52 -22.28 -15.75
CA ARG A 218 -9.21 -22.19 -14.32
C ARG A 218 -8.71 -23.49 -13.72
N PHE A 219 -9.27 -24.65 -14.14
CA PHE A 219 -8.75 -25.96 -13.72
C PHE A 219 -7.35 -26.19 -14.27
N ASP A 220 -7.07 -25.84 -15.51
CA ASP A 220 -5.75 -26.00 -16.14
C ASP A 220 -4.72 -25.07 -15.49
N LEU A 221 -5.07 -23.83 -15.19
CA LEU A 221 -4.23 -22.93 -14.41
C LEU A 221 -3.96 -23.45 -12.99
N LYS A 222 -4.93 -24.17 -12.37
CA LYS A 222 -4.73 -24.82 -11.09
C LYS A 222 -3.81 -26.04 -11.21
N ASN A 223 -3.98 -26.88 -12.21
CA ASN A 223 -3.32 -28.19 -12.33
C ASN A 223 -1.88 -28.11 -12.88
N TYR A 224 -1.62 -27.23 -13.87
CA TYR A 224 -0.33 -27.15 -14.56
C TYR A 224 0.77 -26.46 -13.76
N ARG A 225 0.43 -25.57 -12.85
CA ARG A 225 1.37 -24.82 -12.02
C ARG A 225 0.84 -24.61 -10.62
N ASP A 226 0.23 -25.64 -10.07
CA ASP A 226 -0.29 -25.55 -8.72
C ASP A 226 0.88 -25.55 -7.72
N PRO A 227 0.99 -24.54 -6.86
CA PRO A 227 2.01 -24.50 -5.83
C PRO A 227 1.97 -25.67 -4.87
N ARG A 228 0.88 -26.43 -4.85
CA ARG A 228 0.74 -27.67 -4.08
C ARG A 228 1.70 -28.77 -4.51
N ASN A 229 2.11 -28.77 -5.79
CA ASN A 229 2.98 -29.80 -6.36
C ASN A 229 4.45 -29.36 -6.46
N LEU A 230 4.75 -28.08 -6.15
CA LEU A 230 6.08 -27.50 -6.24
C LEU A 230 6.53 -27.02 -4.85
N SER A 231 7.78 -27.28 -4.52
CA SER A 231 8.36 -26.72 -3.30
C SER A 231 8.55 -25.21 -3.45
N ASN A 232 7.61 -24.42 -2.96
CA ASN A 232 7.70 -22.97 -2.94
C ASN A 232 8.62 -22.42 -1.85
N LYS A 233 9.31 -23.30 -1.11
CA LYS A 233 10.22 -22.92 -0.02
C LYS A 233 11.27 -21.93 -0.46
N LYS A 234 11.83 -22.09 -1.66
CA LYS A 234 12.82 -21.17 -2.22
C LYS A 234 12.24 -19.77 -2.42
N SER A 235 11.11 -19.67 -3.11
CA SER A 235 10.43 -18.39 -3.35
C SER A 235 9.98 -17.70 -2.06
N VAL A 236 9.45 -18.47 -1.10
CA VAL A 236 9.08 -17.96 0.23
C VAL A 236 10.31 -17.45 0.98
N LYS A 237 11.43 -18.18 0.94
CA LYS A 237 12.70 -17.73 1.54
C LYS A 237 13.16 -16.43 0.92
N ILE A 238 13.16 -16.31 -0.41
CA ILE A 238 13.54 -15.06 -1.11
C ILE A 238 12.68 -13.88 -0.63
N ILE A 239 11.36 -14.06 -0.55
CA ILE A 239 10.44 -13.02 -0.05
C ILE A 239 10.80 -12.64 1.39
N LYS A 240 10.95 -13.62 2.28
CA LYS A 240 11.29 -13.37 3.70
C LYS A 240 12.65 -12.68 3.87
N ASP A 241 13.65 -13.09 3.10
CA ASP A 241 14.98 -12.48 3.16
C ASP A 241 14.98 -11.05 2.58
N PHE A 242 14.20 -10.80 1.51
CA PHE A 242 13.98 -9.44 1.00
C PHE A 242 13.39 -8.53 2.09
N LEU A 243 12.40 -8.99 2.83
CA LEU A 243 11.73 -8.19 3.87
C LEU A 243 12.62 -7.88 5.09
N LYS A 244 13.79 -8.50 5.19
CA LYS A 244 14.78 -8.21 6.23
C LYS A 244 15.80 -7.14 5.83
N ILE A 245 15.81 -6.71 4.55
CA ILE A 245 16.79 -5.73 4.07
C ILE A 245 16.53 -4.38 4.73
N SER A 246 17.52 -3.93 5.50
CA SER A 246 17.56 -2.59 6.09
C SER A 246 19.00 -2.09 6.03
N CYS A 247 19.22 -0.91 5.45
CA CYS A 247 20.56 -0.35 5.25
C CYS A 247 20.52 1.18 5.10
N SER A 248 21.69 1.83 5.09
CA SER A 248 21.75 3.25 4.73
C SER A 248 21.34 3.44 3.27
N ILE A 249 20.71 4.58 2.97
CA ILE A 249 20.14 4.85 1.64
C ILE A 249 21.19 4.75 0.51
N GLU A 250 22.42 5.17 0.77
CA GLU A 250 23.48 5.14 -0.23
C GLU A 250 23.89 3.71 -0.63
N LYS A 251 23.77 2.78 0.31
CA LYS A 251 24.12 1.37 0.09
C LYS A 251 22.95 0.57 -0.51
N ALA A 252 21.74 1.13 -0.50
CA ALA A 252 20.54 0.41 -0.89
C ALA A 252 20.60 -0.14 -2.34
N PRO A 253 21.00 0.61 -3.38
CA PRO A 253 21.09 0.06 -4.74
C PRO A 253 22.05 -1.13 -4.82
N LYS A 254 23.24 -1.02 -4.23
CA LYS A 254 24.25 -2.08 -4.23
C LYS A 254 23.75 -3.34 -3.51
N ILE A 255 23.14 -3.18 -2.32
CA ILE A 255 22.64 -4.30 -1.51
C ILE A 255 21.48 -5.00 -2.23
N LEU A 256 20.55 -4.26 -2.80
CA LEU A 256 19.43 -4.82 -3.57
C LEU A 256 19.91 -5.56 -4.81
N ASN A 257 20.82 -4.97 -5.59
CA ASN A 257 21.35 -5.62 -6.79
C ASN A 257 22.11 -6.89 -6.46
N ASN A 258 22.93 -6.89 -5.38
CA ASN A 258 23.59 -8.10 -4.90
C ASN A 258 22.60 -9.16 -4.44
N PHE A 259 21.52 -8.76 -3.74
CA PHE A 259 20.45 -9.68 -3.32
C PHE A 259 19.76 -10.34 -4.54
N PHE A 260 19.44 -9.56 -5.56
CA PHE A 260 18.78 -10.09 -6.77
C PHE A 260 19.74 -11.00 -7.56
N LYS A 261 21.00 -10.61 -7.73
CA LYS A 261 22.01 -11.45 -8.38
C LYS A 261 22.21 -12.79 -7.66
N LYS A 262 22.34 -12.77 -6.32
CA LYS A 262 22.47 -13.99 -5.50
C LYS A 262 21.30 -14.96 -5.66
N ASN A 263 20.10 -14.45 -5.93
CA ASN A 263 18.90 -15.26 -6.10
C ASN A 263 18.59 -15.56 -7.58
N ASN A 264 19.50 -15.29 -8.51
CA ASN A 264 19.34 -15.48 -9.96
C ASN A 264 18.12 -14.74 -10.53
N LEU A 265 17.83 -13.54 -9.99
CA LEU A 265 16.74 -12.70 -10.46
C LEU A 265 17.33 -11.59 -11.34
N ASN A 266 16.89 -11.52 -12.59
CA ASN A 266 17.28 -10.43 -13.51
C ASN A 266 16.49 -9.17 -13.18
N ILE A 267 16.92 -8.47 -12.11
CA ILE A 267 16.36 -7.20 -11.62
C ILE A 267 17.53 -6.27 -11.35
N PHE A 268 17.45 -5.07 -11.90
CA PHE A 268 18.41 -4.00 -11.64
C PHE A 268 17.72 -2.78 -11.03
N ILE A 269 18.23 -2.30 -9.91
CA ILE A 269 17.77 -1.10 -9.21
C ILE A 269 18.78 0.01 -9.41
N SER A 270 18.37 1.02 -10.19
CA SER A 270 19.12 2.26 -10.36
C SER A 270 19.11 3.12 -9.08
N PRO A 271 20.14 3.90 -8.80
CA PRO A 271 20.11 4.93 -7.76
C PRO A 271 18.96 5.92 -7.88
N ASP A 272 18.42 6.11 -9.08
CA ASP A 272 17.29 7.02 -9.36
C ASP A 272 15.94 6.55 -8.81
N TYR A 273 15.84 5.28 -8.39
CA TYR A 273 14.70 4.78 -7.61
C TYR A 273 14.56 5.47 -6.24
N PHE A 274 15.59 6.18 -5.80
CA PHE A 274 15.61 6.81 -4.50
C PHE A 274 15.58 8.33 -4.65
N PRO A 275 14.52 9.02 -4.24
CA PRO A 275 14.34 10.47 -4.45
C PRO A 275 15.27 11.32 -3.58
N ILE A 276 16.01 10.71 -2.63
CA ILE A 276 16.88 11.40 -1.71
C ILE A 276 18.28 10.79 -1.70
N LYS A 277 19.30 11.66 -1.83
CA LYS A 277 20.72 11.34 -1.59
C LYS A 277 21.14 11.95 -0.24
N LYS A 278 22.03 11.29 0.49
CA LYS A 278 22.45 11.64 1.87
C LYS A 278 22.87 13.10 2.08
N ASN A 279 23.49 13.72 1.08
CA ASN A 279 24.28 14.96 1.29
C ASN A 279 23.47 16.20 1.69
N ASN A 280 22.15 16.13 1.82
CA ASN A 280 21.30 17.31 1.92
C ASN A 280 20.54 17.48 3.24
N ILE A 281 20.71 16.59 4.25
CA ILE A 281 19.85 16.67 5.43
C ILE A 281 20.64 16.49 6.73
N LYS A 282 21.00 17.62 7.35
CA LYS A 282 21.64 17.65 8.68
C LYS A 282 20.74 17.00 9.74
N ASN A 283 21.33 16.28 10.70
CA ASN A 283 20.66 15.68 11.88
C ASN A 283 19.57 14.63 11.56
N THR A 284 19.59 14.04 10.36
CA THR A 284 18.64 13.03 9.95
C THR A 284 19.37 11.76 9.51
N LYS A 285 19.08 10.65 10.17
CA LYS A 285 19.52 9.33 9.70
C LYS A 285 18.57 8.86 8.61
N ILE A 286 19.08 8.56 7.41
CA ILE A 286 18.27 8.09 6.29
C ILE A 286 18.53 6.61 6.08
N THR A 287 17.48 5.80 6.19
CA THR A 287 17.55 4.35 6.11
C THR A 287 16.57 3.86 5.02
N PHE A 288 17.03 2.96 4.18
CA PHE A 288 16.16 2.16 3.33
C PHE A 288 15.76 0.90 4.09
N ASN A 289 14.46 0.58 4.09
CA ASN A 289 13.93 -0.60 4.75
C ASN A 289 12.74 -1.15 3.95
N THR A 290 12.85 -2.38 3.49
CA THR A 290 11.83 -3.03 2.66
C THR A 290 10.53 -3.37 3.40
N ASN A 291 10.50 -3.25 4.71
CA ASN A 291 9.38 -3.69 5.56
C ASN A 291 8.71 -2.55 6.34
N ILE A 292 8.63 -1.34 5.78
CA ILE A 292 7.93 -0.21 6.41
C ILE A 292 6.61 0.11 5.73
N ASN A 293 5.70 0.77 6.45
CA ASN A 293 4.41 1.29 5.98
C ASN A 293 3.51 0.25 5.30
N ARG A 294 3.67 -1.03 5.64
CA ARG A 294 2.86 -2.13 5.07
C ARG A 294 1.37 -1.99 5.37
N THR A 295 1.01 -1.33 6.47
CA THR A 295 -0.39 -1.18 6.89
C THR A 295 -1.24 -0.34 5.93
N VAL A 296 -0.62 0.46 5.07
CA VAL A 296 -1.33 1.28 4.07
C VAL A 296 -1.38 0.53 2.75
N SER A 297 -2.53 -0.04 2.43
CA SER A 297 -2.71 -0.98 1.31
C SER A 297 -2.72 -0.32 -0.08
N TYR A 298 -2.83 1.00 -0.17
CA TYR A 298 -2.94 1.71 -1.45
C TYR A 298 -1.63 2.30 -1.97
N TYR A 299 -0.50 2.14 -1.28
CA TYR A 299 0.77 2.60 -1.81
C TYR A 299 1.22 1.76 -3.01
N THR A 300 1.73 2.45 -4.05
CA THR A 300 2.13 1.84 -5.33
C THR A 300 3.60 2.00 -5.65
N GLY A 301 4.28 2.93 -5.00
CA GLY A 301 5.68 3.27 -5.25
C GLY A 301 6.44 3.60 -3.97
N MET A 302 7.17 4.72 -3.98
CA MET A 302 7.91 5.20 -2.82
C MET A 302 7.00 5.35 -1.60
N THR A 303 7.47 4.88 -0.46
CA THR A 303 6.86 5.12 0.86
C THR A 303 7.92 5.55 1.87
N PHE A 304 7.52 6.32 2.87
CA PHE A 304 8.42 6.77 3.90
C PHE A 304 7.72 7.02 5.23
N ASN A 305 8.49 6.99 6.30
CA ASN A 305 8.08 7.55 7.58
C ASN A 305 9.22 8.31 8.25
N ILE A 306 8.87 9.32 9.01
CA ILE A 306 9.77 10.03 9.91
C ILE A 306 9.48 9.53 11.32
N GLN A 307 10.47 8.94 11.96
CA GLN A 307 10.39 8.44 13.33
C GLN A 307 11.16 9.34 14.27
N ILE A 308 10.62 9.52 15.45
CA ILE A 308 11.22 10.24 16.58
C ILE A 308 11.30 9.31 17.79
N LYS A 309 12.15 9.66 18.76
CA LYS A 309 12.13 9.03 20.08
C LYS A 309 11.28 9.87 21.03
N LEU A 310 10.28 9.25 21.62
CA LEU A 310 9.44 9.82 22.66
C LEU A 310 9.42 8.85 23.84
N ASN A 311 9.88 9.27 25.02
CA ASN A 311 10.00 8.42 26.21
C ASN A 311 10.68 7.07 25.90
N SER A 312 11.84 7.12 25.24
CA SER A 312 12.66 5.96 24.80
C SER A 312 12.00 5.05 23.75
N LYS A 313 10.75 5.30 23.36
CA LYS A 313 10.05 4.54 22.31
C LYS A 313 10.15 5.25 20.96
N LYS A 314 10.29 4.46 19.90
CA LYS A 314 10.19 4.98 18.52
C LYS A 314 8.71 5.20 18.18
N VAL A 315 8.37 6.41 17.77
CA VAL A 315 7.01 6.81 17.36
C VAL A 315 7.07 7.41 15.96
N VAL A 316 6.08 7.06 15.14
CA VAL A 316 5.95 7.64 13.80
C VAL A 316 5.38 9.05 13.93
N PHE A 317 6.20 10.05 13.63
CA PHE A 317 5.82 11.46 13.62
C PHE A 317 4.98 11.81 12.39
N LEU A 318 5.41 11.32 11.22
CA LEU A 318 4.77 11.56 9.94
C LEU A 318 5.00 10.36 9.02
N SER A 319 4.03 10.02 8.19
CA SER A 319 4.20 8.99 7.16
C SER A 319 3.59 9.44 5.84
N GLY A 320 4.11 8.89 4.74
CA GLY A 320 3.64 9.21 3.41
C GLY A 320 4.06 8.18 2.37
N GLY A 321 3.61 8.39 1.14
CA GLY A 321 3.95 7.56 0.01
C GLY A 321 3.14 7.87 -1.24
N ARG A 322 3.47 7.19 -2.33
CA ARG A 322 2.85 7.29 -3.65
C ARG A 322 1.66 6.32 -3.76
N PHE A 323 0.54 6.81 -4.30
CA PHE A 323 -0.71 6.04 -4.40
C PHE A 323 -1.46 6.27 -5.73
N ASP A 324 -0.75 6.20 -6.85
CA ASP A 324 -1.23 6.49 -8.21
C ASP A 324 -2.52 5.72 -8.57
N ASN A 325 -2.66 4.46 -8.12
CA ASN A 325 -3.80 3.63 -8.45
C ASN A 325 -5.07 3.97 -7.64
N LEU A 326 -4.94 4.64 -6.50
CA LEU A 326 -6.09 4.95 -5.64
C LEU A 326 -7.15 5.77 -6.37
N ILE A 327 -6.73 6.69 -7.25
CA ILE A 327 -7.62 7.53 -8.04
C ILE A 327 -8.48 6.67 -8.97
N LYS A 328 -7.89 5.70 -9.69
CA LYS A 328 -8.60 4.75 -10.54
C LYS A 328 -9.49 3.81 -9.71
N ASP A 329 -8.97 3.31 -8.61
CA ASP A 329 -9.69 2.39 -7.73
C ASP A 329 -10.96 3.03 -7.16
N LEU A 330 -10.97 4.34 -6.95
CA LEU A 330 -12.13 5.09 -6.45
C LEU A 330 -13.08 5.60 -7.55
N GLY A 331 -12.84 5.28 -8.82
CA GLY A 331 -13.81 5.49 -9.89
C GLY A 331 -13.36 6.39 -11.04
N ASN A 332 -12.12 6.90 -11.02
CA ASN A 332 -11.62 7.63 -12.17
C ASN A 332 -11.33 6.68 -13.35
N LYS A 333 -11.45 7.16 -14.58
CA LYS A 333 -11.20 6.34 -15.79
C LYS A 333 -9.73 5.91 -15.91
N LYS A 334 -8.79 6.72 -15.44
CA LYS A 334 -7.34 6.49 -15.55
C LYS A 334 -6.66 6.60 -14.19
N SER A 335 -5.55 5.88 -14.00
CA SER A 335 -4.62 6.16 -12.91
C SER A 335 -3.94 7.50 -13.17
N LEU A 336 -3.80 8.31 -12.13
CA LEU A 336 -3.09 9.58 -12.18
C LEU A 336 -2.02 9.58 -11.09
N ASN A 337 -0.93 10.31 -11.31
CA ASN A 337 0.13 10.43 -10.32
C ASN A 337 -0.41 11.06 -9.04
N ALA A 338 -0.19 10.40 -7.91
CA ALA A 338 -0.57 10.90 -6.60
C ALA A 338 0.44 10.48 -5.53
N VAL A 339 0.87 11.45 -4.74
CA VAL A 339 1.77 11.24 -3.61
C VAL A 339 1.41 12.21 -2.49
N GLY A 340 1.54 11.76 -1.25
CA GLY A 340 1.21 12.61 -0.12
C GLY A 340 1.78 12.10 1.19
N ALA A 341 1.55 12.89 2.23
CA ALA A 341 1.95 12.55 3.59
C ALA A 341 0.95 13.10 4.61
N ALA A 342 0.90 12.45 5.76
CA ALA A 342 0.07 12.87 6.88
C ALA A 342 0.84 12.81 8.20
N ILE A 343 0.59 13.82 9.03
CA ILE A 343 1.09 13.92 10.39
C ILE A 343 -0.04 13.65 11.38
N ASN A 344 0.24 12.85 12.39
CA ASN A 344 -0.66 12.70 13.53
C ASN A 344 -0.49 13.90 14.47
N ARG A 345 -1.53 14.74 14.56
CA ARG A 345 -1.50 15.96 15.39
C ARG A 345 -1.39 15.71 16.88
N SER A 346 -1.74 14.52 17.36
CA SER A 346 -1.60 14.16 18.77
C SER A 346 -0.15 14.10 19.26
N ILE A 347 0.82 14.12 18.33
CA ILE A 347 2.26 14.07 18.64
C ILE A 347 2.88 15.49 18.69
N LEU A 348 2.24 16.49 18.09
CA LEU A 348 2.69 17.88 18.05
C LEU A 348 2.54 18.56 19.40
#